data_1e7e3a3097fefa7e3440c608d4605228
#
_entry.id   1e7e3a3097fefa7e3440c608d4605228
#
_cell.length_a   1.000
_cell.length_b   1.000
_cell.length_c   1.000
_cell.angle_alpha   90.00
_cell.angle_beta   90.00
_cell.angle_gamma   90.00
#
_symmetry.space_group_name_H-M   'P 1'
#
loop_
_entity.id
_entity.type
_entity.pdbx_description
1 polymer ?
#
loop_
_entity_poly.entity_id
_entity_poly.type
_entity_poly.pdbx_seq_one_letter_code
_entity_poly.pdbx_strand_id
1 'polypeptide(L)'
;MQRIAIDTYLGMAFSNLIAYFIILTVAVTLHAHGKNDIDSAAQAAEALRPIAGPFASLLFSLGIVGTGLLALPVLGGSAAYAVGEAFRWPVGLERKLKEAKAFYGVLAVATLIGLMINFTKLDPIKALV
;
A
#
# COMPACT_ATOMS: atom_id res chain seq x y z
N MET A 1 15.07 3.91 -25.22
CA MET A 1 14.64 2.62 -24.61
C MET A 1 15.59 2.09 -23.55
N GLN A 2 16.93 2.10 -23.74
CA GLN A 2 17.88 1.56 -22.74
C GLN A 2 17.84 2.27 -21.38
N ARG A 3 17.65 3.58 -21.31
CA ARG A 3 17.57 4.30 -20.01
C ARG A 3 16.36 3.88 -19.19
N ILE A 4 15.21 3.71 -19.82
CA ILE A 4 13.98 3.28 -19.12
C ILE A 4 14.17 1.86 -18.56
N ALA A 5 14.80 0.96 -19.32
CA ALA A 5 15.08 -0.39 -18.85
C ALA A 5 16.03 -0.39 -17.63
N ILE A 6 17.09 0.41 -17.67
CA ILE A 6 18.04 0.51 -16.55
C ILE A 6 17.35 1.08 -15.30
N ASP A 7 16.56 2.15 -15.43
CA ASP A 7 15.82 2.74 -14.32
C ASP A 7 14.83 1.74 -13.70
N THR A 8 14.15 0.96 -14.54
CA THR A 8 13.22 -0.08 -14.08
C THR A 8 13.96 -1.20 -13.35
N TYR A 9 15.05 -1.74 -13.92
CA TYR A 9 15.81 -2.81 -13.27
C TYR A 9 16.45 -2.37 -11.95
N LEU A 10 17.02 -1.16 -11.92
CA LEU A 10 17.58 -0.60 -10.69
C LEU A 10 16.50 -0.36 -9.64
N GLY A 11 15.37 0.21 -10.00
CA GLY A 11 14.24 0.44 -9.10
C GLY A 11 13.69 -0.85 -8.52
N MET A 12 13.49 -1.87 -9.35
CA MET A 12 13.04 -3.20 -8.89
C MET A 12 14.08 -3.89 -8.02
N ALA A 13 15.36 -3.83 -8.36
CA ALA A 13 16.43 -4.43 -7.56
C ALA A 13 16.52 -3.77 -6.17
N PHE A 14 16.47 -2.45 -6.11
CA PHE A 14 16.46 -1.70 -4.84
C PHE A 14 15.22 -2.00 -4.00
N SER A 15 14.04 -2.01 -4.61
CA SER A 15 12.78 -2.33 -3.93
C SER A 15 12.83 -3.74 -3.31
N ASN A 16 13.26 -4.73 -4.08
CA ASN A 16 13.38 -6.11 -3.60
C ASN A 16 14.45 -6.26 -2.51
N LEU A 17 15.56 -5.55 -2.62
CA LEU A 17 16.62 -5.55 -1.61
C LEU A 17 16.11 -4.97 -0.28
N ILE A 18 15.40 -3.85 -0.33
CA ILE A 18 14.79 -3.22 0.85
C ILE A 18 13.76 -4.18 1.47
N ALA A 19 12.87 -4.77 0.66
CA ALA A 19 11.89 -5.74 1.14
C ALA A 19 12.57 -6.95 1.82
N TYR A 20 13.64 -7.47 1.23
CA TYR A 20 14.43 -8.57 1.81
C TYR A 20 14.99 -8.19 3.19
N PHE A 21 15.60 -7.02 3.33
CA PHE A 21 16.14 -6.56 4.61
C PHE A 21 15.05 -6.31 5.65
N ILE A 22 13.88 -5.80 5.26
CA ILE A 22 12.74 -5.64 6.16
C ILE A 22 12.29 -7.00 6.68
N ILE A 23 12.09 -7.98 5.80
CA ILE A 23 11.67 -9.34 6.17
C ILE A 23 12.70 -9.97 7.11
N LEU A 24 13.98 -9.88 6.77
CA LEU A 24 15.07 -10.42 7.59
C LEU A 24 15.08 -9.79 8.99
N THR A 25 14.99 -8.46 9.06
CA THR A 25 15.02 -7.72 10.33
C THR A 25 13.82 -8.09 11.20
N VAL A 26 12.63 -8.13 10.61
CA VAL A 26 11.40 -8.51 11.32
C VAL A 26 11.49 -9.96 11.80
N ALA A 27 11.91 -10.89 10.95
CA ALA A 27 12.04 -12.29 11.30
C ALA A 27 13.02 -12.52 12.46
N VAL A 28 14.20 -11.91 12.41
CA VAL A 28 15.21 -12.02 13.48
C VAL A 28 14.73 -11.41 14.78
N THR A 29 14.09 -10.22 14.72
CA THR A 29 13.62 -9.52 15.92
C THR A 29 12.47 -10.25 16.60
N LEU A 30 11.52 -10.75 15.83
CA LEU A 30 10.36 -11.48 16.35
C LEU A 30 10.78 -12.83 16.93
N HIS A 31 11.63 -13.56 16.22
CA HIS A 31 12.13 -14.84 16.70
C HIS A 31 12.92 -14.69 18.02
N ALA A 32 13.74 -13.65 18.13
CA ALA A 32 14.50 -13.36 19.34
C ALA A 32 13.61 -13.02 20.56
N HIS A 33 12.39 -12.51 20.33
CA HIS A 33 11.43 -12.14 21.38
C HIS A 33 10.29 -13.14 21.57
N GLY A 34 10.34 -14.30 20.90
CA GLY A 34 9.37 -15.40 21.06
C GLY A 34 7.95 -15.04 20.58
N LYS A 35 7.79 -13.99 19.79
CA LYS A 35 6.51 -13.61 19.18
C LYS A 35 6.44 -14.18 17.77
N ASN A 36 5.66 -15.24 17.59
CA ASN A 36 5.55 -15.94 16.29
C ASN A 36 4.34 -15.51 15.48
N ASP A 37 3.36 -14.85 16.09
CA ASP A 37 2.15 -14.39 15.42
C ASP A 37 2.01 -12.88 15.53
N ILE A 38 1.87 -12.22 14.39
CA ILE A 38 1.55 -10.80 14.29
C ILE A 38 0.16 -10.66 13.69
N ASP A 39 -0.81 -10.39 14.55
CA ASP A 39 -2.20 -10.23 14.16
C ASP A 39 -2.57 -8.79 13.76
N SER A 40 -1.71 -7.81 14.07
CA SER A 40 -2.02 -6.41 13.80
C SER A 40 -0.80 -5.56 13.47
N ALA A 41 -1.04 -4.46 12.73
CA ALA A 41 -0.02 -3.46 12.42
C ALA A 41 0.60 -2.82 13.67
N ALA A 42 -0.17 -2.72 14.76
CA ALA A 42 0.32 -2.20 16.03
C ALA A 42 1.36 -3.16 16.66
N GLN A 43 1.13 -4.47 16.59
CA GLN A 43 2.09 -5.47 17.07
C GLN A 43 3.36 -5.48 16.22
N ALA A 44 3.25 -5.27 14.90
CA ALA A 44 4.41 -5.12 14.03
C ALA A 44 5.24 -3.88 14.39
N ALA A 45 4.58 -2.75 14.71
CA ALA A 45 5.26 -1.55 15.17
C ALA A 45 5.97 -1.77 16.51
N GLU A 46 5.35 -2.48 17.44
CA GLU A 46 5.93 -2.81 18.74
C GLU A 46 7.11 -3.77 18.62
N ALA A 47 7.07 -4.71 17.67
CA ALA A 47 8.18 -5.62 17.39
C ALA A 47 9.44 -4.88 16.91
N LEU A 48 9.31 -3.71 16.32
CA LEU A 48 10.42 -2.85 15.90
C LEU A 48 11.00 -1.98 17.03
N ARG A 49 10.32 -1.92 18.18
CA ARG A 49 10.72 -1.08 19.33
C ARG A 49 12.13 -1.35 19.85
N PRO A 50 12.63 -2.60 19.91
CA PRO A 50 14.01 -2.85 20.33
C PRO A 50 15.08 -2.25 19.42
N ILE A 51 14.75 -2.04 18.14
CA ILE A 51 15.67 -1.50 17.12
C ILE A 51 15.50 0.02 16.98
N ALA A 52 14.27 0.50 16.87
CA ALA A 52 13.94 1.90 16.58
C ALA A 52 13.59 2.71 17.84
N GLY A 53 13.65 2.08 19.03
CA GLY A 53 13.38 2.74 20.30
C GLY A 53 11.93 3.27 20.41
N PRO A 54 11.71 4.34 21.18
CA PRO A 54 10.37 4.89 21.42
C PRO A 54 9.72 5.46 20.15
N PHE A 55 10.50 5.74 19.10
CA PHE A 55 10.01 6.25 17.82
C PHE A 55 9.55 5.17 16.85
N ALA A 56 9.66 3.87 17.19
CA ALA A 56 9.28 2.75 16.34
C ALA A 56 7.85 2.88 15.82
N SER A 57 6.90 3.18 16.69
CA SER A 57 5.50 3.33 16.33
C SER A 57 5.26 4.50 15.36
N LEU A 58 5.93 5.62 15.59
CA LEU A 58 5.81 6.81 14.74
C LEU A 58 6.41 6.56 13.36
N LEU A 59 7.60 5.99 13.28
CA LEU A 59 8.26 5.64 12.01
C LEU A 59 7.44 4.63 11.21
N PHE A 60 6.91 3.62 11.88
CA PHE A 60 6.06 2.61 11.26
C PHE A 60 4.76 3.21 10.73
N SER A 61 4.10 4.05 11.53
CA SER A 61 2.87 4.75 11.12
C SER A 61 3.10 5.66 9.93
N LEU A 62 4.19 6.43 9.92
CA LEU A 62 4.57 7.27 8.77
C LEU A 62 4.83 6.44 7.52
N GLY A 63 5.47 5.28 7.65
CA GLY A 63 5.69 4.34 6.56
C GLY A 63 4.38 3.83 5.97
N ILE A 64 3.43 3.40 6.81
CA ILE A 64 2.10 2.95 6.37
C ILE A 64 1.33 4.08 5.68
N VAL A 65 1.31 5.27 6.27
CA VAL A 65 0.63 6.44 5.68
C VAL A 65 1.25 6.80 4.33
N GLY A 66 2.57 6.86 4.25
CA GLY A 66 3.29 7.14 3.00
C GLY A 66 3.00 6.11 1.91
N THR A 67 3.06 4.83 2.25
CA THR A 67 2.73 3.74 1.32
C THR A 67 1.26 3.82 0.87
N GLY A 68 0.34 4.09 1.79
CA GLY A 68 -1.08 4.25 1.48
C GLY A 68 -1.35 5.41 0.52
N LEU A 69 -0.71 6.57 0.74
CA LEU A 69 -0.83 7.73 -0.13
C LEU A 69 -0.35 7.46 -1.57
N LEU A 70 0.65 6.58 -1.73
CA LEU A 70 1.13 6.17 -3.05
C LEU A 70 0.28 5.06 -3.67
N ALA A 71 -0.14 4.09 -2.86
CA ALA A 71 -0.88 2.92 -3.34
C ALA A 71 -2.33 3.25 -3.73
N LEU A 72 -3.01 4.11 -2.99
CA LEU A 72 -4.41 4.44 -3.23
C LEU A 72 -4.68 5.02 -4.64
N PRO A 73 -3.93 6.03 -5.14
CA PRO A 73 -4.13 6.54 -6.48
C PRO A 73 -3.84 5.49 -7.57
N VAL A 74 -2.85 4.64 -7.35
CA VAL A 74 -2.46 3.61 -8.31
C VAL A 74 -3.53 2.52 -8.41
N LEU A 75 -3.95 1.97 -7.28
CA LEU A 75 -4.95 0.90 -7.23
C LEU A 75 -6.34 1.40 -7.64
N GLY A 76 -6.77 2.54 -7.09
CA GLY A 76 -8.04 3.17 -7.44
C GLY A 76 -8.08 3.60 -8.90
N GLY A 77 -6.97 4.15 -9.40
CA GLY A 77 -6.79 4.50 -10.80
C GLY A 77 -6.90 3.27 -11.70
N SER A 78 -6.20 2.18 -11.39
CA SER A 78 -6.29 0.92 -12.13
C SER A 78 -7.72 0.40 -12.23
N ALA A 79 -8.45 0.39 -11.12
CA ALA A 79 -9.87 -0.01 -11.11
C ALA A 79 -10.73 0.90 -11.98
N ALA A 80 -10.54 2.23 -11.89
CA ALA A 80 -11.26 3.20 -12.68
C ALA A 80 -10.95 3.10 -14.18
N TYR A 81 -9.70 2.79 -14.55
CA TYR A 81 -9.30 2.51 -15.93
C TYR A 81 -9.99 1.24 -16.44
N ALA A 82 -9.95 0.14 -15.69
CA ALA A 82 -10.56 -1.12 -16.09
C ALA A 82 -12.08 -0.97 -16.33
N VAL A 83 -12.80 -0.32 -15.44
CA VAL A 83 -14.23 -0.06 -15.58
C VAL A 83 -14.50 0.89 -16.75
N GLY A 84 -13.74 1.98 -16.85
CA GLY A 84 -13.92 2.96 -17.91
C GLY A 84 -13.67 2.40 -19.30
N GLU A 85 -12.66 1.55 -19.46
CA GLU A 85 -12.37 0.85 -20.73
C GLU A 85 -13.47 -0.16 -21.07
N ALA A 86 -13.96 -0.92 -20.08
CA ALA A 86 -15.06 -1.87 -20.28
C ALA A 86 -16.35 -1.19 -20.80
N PHE A 87 -16.64 0.00 -20.30
CA PHE A 87 -17.81 0.79 -20.71
C PHE A 87 -17.52 1.81 -21.81
N ARG A 88 -16.27 1.85 -22.33
CA ARG A 88 -15.81 2.81 -23.35
C ARG A 88 -16.01 4.28 -22.96
N TRP A 89 -15.85 4.58 -21.68
CA TRP A 89 -15.90 5.95 -21.17
C TRP A 89 -14.56 6.68 -21.40
N PRO A 90 -14.57 8.01 -21.44
CA PRO A 90 -13.32 8.78 -21.43
C PRO A 90 -12.56 8.52 -20.13
N VAL A 91 -11.39 7.90 -20.23
CA VAL A 91 -10.52 7.58 -19.11
C VAL A 91 -9.26 8.42 -19.15
N GLY A 92 -8.68 8.69 -17.99
CA GLY A 92 -7.38 9.38 -17.85
C GLY A 92 -7.34 10.30 -16.66
N LEU A 93 -6.27 10.16 -15.85
CA LEU A 93 -5.98 11.05 -14.72
C LEU A 93 -5.57 12.47 -15.16
N GLU A 94 -5.11 12.62 -16.40
CA GLU A 94 -4.80 13.91 -17.02
C GLU A 94 -6.04 14.71 -17.42
N ARG A 95 -7.20 14.07 -17.51
CA ARG A 95 -8.45 14.71 -17.93
C ARG A 95 -9.07 15.48 -16.78
N LYS A 96 -9.72 16.62 -17.12
CA LYS A 96 -10.46 17.40 -16.14
C LYS A 96 -11.66 16.63 -15.63
N LEU A 97 -12.03 16.84 -14.37
CA LEU A 97 -13.20 16.23 -13.72
C LEU A 97 -14.50 16.35 -14.56
N LYS A 98 -14.66 17.45 -15.31
CA LYS A 98 -15.83 17.69 -16.16
C LYS A 98 -15.87 16.79 -17.40
N GLU A 99 -14.72 16.31 -17.87
CA GLU A 99 -14.55 15.52 -19.10
C GLU A 99 -14.61 14.01 -18.82
N ALA A 100 -14.24 13.58 -17.63
CA ALA A 100 -14.18 12.18 -17.22
C ALA A 100 -14.94 11.91 -15.91
N LYS A 101 -16.17 12.45 -15.80
CA LYS A 101 -16.98 12.33 -14.56
C LYS A 101 -17.19 10.90 -14.12
N ALA A 102 -17.41 9.97 -15.04
CA ALA A 102 -17.61 8.57 -14.74
C ALA A 102 -16.35 7.92 -14.18
N PHE A 103 -15.19 8.21 -14.76
CA PHE A 103 -13.89 7.73 -14.28
C PHE A 103 -13.61 8.18 -12.82
N TYR A 104 -13.77 9.46 -12.55
CA TYR A 104 -13.61 9.99 -11.19
C TYR A 104 -14.71 9.53 -10.23
N GLY A 105 -15.92 9.25 -10.76
CA GLY A 105 -16.99 8.64 -9.99
C GLY A 105 -16.63 7.23 -9.52
N VAL A 106 -16.09 6.40 -10.39
CA VAL A 106 -15.61 5.04 -10.03
C VAL A 106 -14.48 5.12 -9.00
N LEU A 107 -13.53 6.04 -9.20
CA LEU A 107 -12.43 6.25 -8.26
C LEU A 107 -12.96 6.62 -6.86
N ALA A 108 -13.90 7.57 -6.79
CA ALA A 108 -14.51 8.02 -5.53
C ALA A 108 -15.29 6.88 -4.85
N VAL A 109 -16.10 6.14 -5.60
CA VAL A 109 -16.90 5.01 -5.08
C VAL A 109 -15.98 3.90 -4.57
N ALA A 110 -14.94 3.53 -5.31
CA ALA A 110 -13.96 2.53 -4.89
C ALA A 110 -13.26 2.94 -3.58
N THR A 111 -12.88 4.21 -3.47
CA THR A 111 -12.25 4.75 -2.25
C THR A 111 -13.23 4.76 -1.07
N LEU A 112 -14.49 5.14 -1.30
CA LEU A 112 -15.52 5.13 -0.26
C LEU A 112 -15.83 3.71 0.22
N ILE A 113 -15.93 2.73 -0.68
CA ILE A 113 -16.12 1.32 -0.32
C ILE A 113 -14.93 0.84 0.52
N GLY A 114 -13.71 1.15 0.13
CA GLY A 114 -12.51 0.82 0.91
C GLY A 114 -12.53 1.45 2.31
N LEU A 115 -12.97 2.70 2.42
CA LEU A 115 -13.17 3.37 3.70
C LEU A 115 -14.26 2.70 4.54
N MET A 116 -15.38 2.33 3.95
CA MET A 116 -16.49 1.66 4.66
C MET A 116 -16.06 0.28 5.20
N ILE A 117 -15.27 -0.46 4.47
CA ILE A 117 -14.70 -1.75 4.94
C ILE A 117 -13.87 -1.54 6.21
N ASN A 118 -13.15 -0.43 6.32
CA ASN A 118 -12.37 -0.11 7.51
C ASN A 118 -13.23 0.16 8.77
N PHE A 119 -14.51 0.56 8.60
CA PHE A 119 -15.47 0.69 9.71
C PHE A 119 -16.15 -0.62 10.07
N THR A 120 -16.10 -1.64 9.21
CA THR A 120 -16.45 -3.00 9.60
C THR A 120 -15.30 -3.53 10.44
N LYS A 121 -15.58 -4.23 11.53
CA LYS A 121 -14.58 -4.83 12.43
C LYS A 121 -13.78 -5.98 11.77
N LEU A 122 -13.67 -5.96 10.46
CA LEU A 122 -12.84 -6.89 9.68
C LEU A 122 -11.39 -6.45 9.82
N ASP A 123 -10.59 -7.30 10.42
CA ASP A 123 -9.15 -7.10 10.53
C ASP A 123 -8.54 -7.18 9.10
N PRO A 124 -7.92 -6.11 8.59
CA PRO A 124 -7.38 -6.12 7.21
C PRO A 124 -6.38 -7.26 6.97
N ILE A 125 -5.64 -7.65 8.01
CA ILE A 125 -4.67 -8.75 7.93
C ILE A 125 -5.39 -10.10 7.78
N LYS A 126 -6.49 -10.31 8.51
CA LYS A 126 -7.31 -11.53 8.41
C LYS A 126 -8.11 -11.61 7.11
N ALA A 127 -8.36 -10.49 6.46
CA ALA A 127 -9.05 -10.46 5.17
C ALA A 127 -8.13 -10.81 3.98
N LEU A 128 -6.81 -10.84 4.20
CA LEU A 128 -5.79 -11.19 3.19
C LEU A 128 -5.40 -12.68 3.22
N VAL A 129 -5.80 -13.42 4.24
CA VAL A 129 -5.57 -14.86 4.41
C VAL A 129 -6.85 -15.62 4.09
#